data_2d0aa7deceaedb107c1e142973051eb0
#
_entry.id   2d0aa7deceaedb107c1e142973051eb0
#
_cell.length_a   1.000
_cell.length_b   1.000
_cell.length_c   1.000
_cell.angle_alpha   90.00
_cell.angle_beta   90.00
_cell.angle_gamma   90.00
#
_symmetry.space_group_name_H-M   'P 1'
#
loop_
_entity.id
_entity.type
_entity.pdbx_description
1 polymer ?
#
loop_
_entity_poly.entity_id
_entity_poly.type
_entity_poly.pdbx_seq_one_letter_code
_entity_poly.pdbx_strand_id
1 'polypeptide(L)'
;MMEQARRNRAADIFKLGGKVYAFDSTTIPLCLSVFWWAKFRKKKGGVKVHVLYDLEVQVPAFYHITTASVHDSKAMPEIPYETGAYYIFDRGYNNFKELFRIQRMESFFVVRAKTNLQYKCVKWKRRMPKNILSDTEIELTVYNSRKDYPDNLRLVRYYDEEQDREFMFLTNAMDLTAQQIADLYKNRWQIELFFKWLKQHLKIKKFWGTTENAVRIQIAAAITAYCLVAIVQHDMKLKRSTYEVLQILSISLTDKTPLRELFDKTYSNDVKEQFGPLIPGLFD
;
A
#
# COMPACT_ATOMS: atom_id res chain seq x y z
N MET A 1 2.42 15.08 -11.58
CA MET A 1 1.75 15.30 -10.28
C MET A 1 2.22 14.33 -9.20
N MET A 2 2.08 13.00 -9.36
CA MET A 2 2.61 12.04 -8.37
C MET A 2 4.12 12.23 -8.11
N GLU A 3 4.92 12.40 -9.14
CA GLU A 3 6.35 12.66 -9.04
C GLU A 3 6.66 13.99 -8.33
N GLN A 4 5.90 15.03 -8.59
CA GLN A 4 6.04 16.33 -7.90
C GLN A 4 5.68 16.20 -6.41
N ALA A 5 4.59 15.51 -6.08
CA ALA A 5 4.22 15.24 -4.69
C ALA A 5 5.30 14.45 -3.92
N ARG A 6 6.03 13.57 -4.62
CA ARG A 6 7.14 12.78 -4.05
C ARG A 6 8.40 13.63 -3.84
N ARG A 7 8.79 14.44 -4.81
CA ARG A 7 10.03 15.27 -4.73
C ARG A 7 10.05 16.22 -3.53
N ASN A 8 8.90 16.74 -3.16
CA ASN A 8 8.78 17.72 -2.10
C ASN A 8 8.74 17.14 -0.67
N ARG A 9 8.64 15.80 -0.54
CA ARG A 9 8.41 15.12 0.74
C ARG A 9 9.54 14.16 1.15
N ALA A 10 10.77 14.40 0.72
CA ALA A 10 11.89 13.53 1.09
C ALA A 10 11.97 13.37 2.62
N ALA A 11 11.53 12.24 3.11
CA ALA A 11 11.66 11.82 4.50
C ALA A 11 12.43 10.49 4.51
N ASP A 12 13.40 10.35 5.40
CA ASP A 12 14.15 9.11 5.62
C ASP A 12 13.64 8.44 6.90
N ILE A 13 12.35 8.06 6.88
CA ILE A 13 11.67 7.45 8.03
C ILE A 13 12.32 6.13 8.41
N PHE A 14 12.70 5.34 7.40
CA PHE A 14 13.28 4.01 7.61
C PHE A 14 14.79 3.99 7.73
N LYS A 15 15.47 5.12 7.45
CA LYS A 15 16.94 5.25 7.42
C LYS A 15 17.59 4.16 6.58
N LEU A 16 16.99 3.89 5.43
CA LEU A 16 17.47 2.95 4.42
C LEU A 16 18.03 3.72 3.22
N GLY A 17 19.04 3.18 2.57
CA GLY A 17 19.64 3.81 1.39
C GLY A 17 18.75 3.82 0.13
N GLY A 18 17.49 3.40 0.22
CA GLY A 18 16.55 3.29 -0.90
C GLY A 18 15.12 3.60 -0.49
N LYS A 19 14.28 3.89 -1.48
CA LYS A 19 12.85 4.17 -1.29
C LYS A 19 12.09 2.94 -0.81
N VAL A 20 11.05 3.14 -0.04
CA VAL A 20 10.21 2.07 0.53
C VAL A 20 8.79 2.16 -0.01
N TYR A 21 8.37 1.09 -0.68
CA TYR A 21 7.06 1.01 -1.31
C TYR A 21 6.22 -0.12 -0.73
N ALA A 22 4.93 0.12 -0.50
CA ALA A 22 3.93 -0.94 -0.35
C ALA A 22 3.19 -1.12 -1.66
N PHE A 23 2.95 -2.37 -2.06
CA PHE A 23 2.08 -2.68 -3.19
C PHE A 23 0.89 -3.50 -2.73
N ASP A 24 -0.29 -3.01 -3.00
CA ASP A 24 -1.52 -3.71 -2.66
C ASP A 24 -2.64 -3.32 -3.63
N SER A 25 -3.79 -3.97 -3.50
CA SER A 25 -4.94 -3.72 -4.35
C SER A 25 -6.21 -3.52 -3.55
N THR A 26 -7.12 -2.76 -4.12
CA THR A 26 -8.47 -2.63 -3.58
C THR A 26 -9.52 -2.90 -4.64
N THR A 27 -10.56 -3.68 -4.29
CA THR A 27 -11.67 -3.97 -5.18
C THR A 27 -12.79 -2.94 -4.98
N ILE A 28 -13.30 -2.42 -6.09
CA ILE A 28 -14.47 -1.56 -6.15
C ILE A 28 -15.59 -2.38 -6.80
N PRO A 29 -16.62 -2.76 -6.03
CA PRO A 29 -17.74 -3.54 -6.57
C PRO A 29 -18.56 -2.70 -7.54
N LEU A 30 -19.00 -3.31 -8.64
CA LEU A 30 -19.82 -2.71 -9.67
C LEU A 30 -21.08 -3.57 -9.90
N CYS A 31 -22.21 -2.91 -10.18
CA CYS A 31 -23.43 -3.60 -10.57
C CYS A 31 -23.28 -4.19 -11.99
N LEU A 32 -23.27 -5.49 -12.12
CA LEU A 32 -22.97 -6.19 -13.38
C LEU A 32 -23.98 -5.88 -14.50
N SER A 33 -25.25 -5.60 -14.16
CA SER A 33 -26.25 -5.23 -15.16
C SER A 33 -25.97 -3.88 -15.85
N VAL A 34 -25.22 -3.01 -15.17
CA VAL A 34 -24.82 -1.68 -15.67
C VAL A 34 -23.41 -1.70 -16.24
N PHE A 35 -22.49 -2.44 -15.60
CA PHE A 35 -21.08 -2.53 -15.94
C PHE A 35 -20.74 -3.94 -16.43
N TRP A 36 -21.39 -4.38 -17.50
CA TRP A 36 -21.29 -5.75 -18.07
C TRP A 36 -19.87 -6.19 -18.39
N TRP A 37 -18.98 -5.26 -18.74
CA TRP A 37 -17.57 -5.49 -19.04
C TRP A 37 -16.74 -5.85 -17.79
N ALA A 38 -17.17 -5.45 -16.60
CA ALA A 38 -16.43 -5.62 -15.34
C ALA A 38 -16.72 -6.96 -14.65
N LYS A 39 -17.04 -8.02 -15.41
CA LYS A 39 -17.41 -9.33 -14.86
C LYS A 39 -16.30 -9.90 -13.99
N PHE A 40 -16.66 -10.28 -12.75
CA PHE A 40 -15.73 -10.85 -11.77
C PHE A 40 -16.14 -12.27 -11.35
N ARG A 41 -17.42 -12.50 -11.07
CA ARG A 41 -18.03 -13.81 -10.75
C ARG A 41 -19.36 -13.90 -11.46
N LYS A 42 -20.03 -15.10 -11.41
CA LYS A 42 -21.31 -15.32 -12.14
C LYS A 42 -22.34 -14.20 -11.98
N LYS A 43 -22.39 -13.55 -10.79
CA LYS A 43 -23.38 -12.49 -10.47
C LYS A 43 -22.75 -11.19 -9.92
N LYS A 44 -21.41 -11.03 -9.99
CA LYS A 44 -20.71 -9.85 -9.42
C LYS A 44 -19.79 -9.23 -10.45
N GLY A 45 -19.85 -7.90 -10.55
CA GLY A 45 -18.91 -7.07 -11.28
C GLY A 45 -17.97 -6.33 -10.32
N GLY A 46 -16.84 -5.90 -10.83
CA GLY A 46 -15.91 -5.08 -10.10
C GLY A 46 -14.64 -4.76 -10.87
N VAL A 47 -14.03 -3.68 -10.48
CA VAL A 47 -12.66 -3.32 -10.89
C VAL A 47 -11.74 -3.40 -9.68
N LYS A 48 -10.47 -3.65 -9.96
CA LYS A 48 -9.42 -3.68 -8.96
C LYS A 48 -8.41 -2.58 -9.27
N VAL A 49 -8.10 -1.79 -8.27
CA VAL A 49 -7.07 -0.75 -8.35
C VAL A 49 -5.86 -1.25 -7.58
N HIS A 50 -4.80 -1.56 -8.30
CA HIS A 50 -3.50 -1.91 -7.76
C HIS A 50 -2.68 -0.63 -7.61
N VAL A 51 -2.04 -0.43 -6.48
CA VAL A 51 -1.29 0.80 -6.18
C VAL A 51 0.08 0.44 -5.63
N LEU A 52 1.10 1.10 -6.16
CA LEU A 52 2.41 1.21 -5.53
C LEU A 52 2.42 2.50 -4.71
N TYR A 53 2.49 2.37 -3.42
CA TYR A 53 2.40 3.47 -2.47
C TYR A 53 3.75 3.71 -1.81
N ASP A 54 4.25 4.93 -1.91
CA ASP A 54 5.48 5.35 -1.27
C ASP A 54 5.22 5.58 0.22
N LEU A 55 5.84 4.76 1.07
CA LEU A 55 5.61 4.77 2.52
C LEU A 55 6.30 5.95 3.22
N GLU A 56 7.33 6.52 2.63
CA GLU A 56 8.04 7.64 3.22
C GLU A 56 7.29 8.96 2.99
N VAL A 57 6.86 9.18 1.75
CA VAL A 57 6.17 10.43 1.39
C VAL A 57 4.64 10.30 1.44
N GLN A 58 4.13 9.10 1.67
CA GLN A 58 2.70 8.80 1.85
C GLN A 58 1.83 9.23 0.66
N VAL A 59 2.30 8.96 -0.55
CA VAL A 59 1.55 9.20 -1.79
C VAL A 59 1.67 8.01 -2.74
N PRO A 60 0.68 7.79 -3.62
CA PRO A 60 0.80 6.78 -4.68
C PRO A 60 1.92 7.15 -5.65
N ALA A 61 2.79 6.20 -5.95
CA ALA A 61 3.86 6.32 -6.94
C ALA A 61 3.45 5.79 -8.32
N PHE A 62 2.61 4.76 -8.32
CA PHE A 62 2.09 4.14 -9.54
C PHE A 62 0.74 3.49 -9.24
N TYR A 63 -0.13 3.39 -10.24
CA TYR A 63 -1.36 2.59 -10.15
C TYR A 63 -1.67 1.88 -11.46
N HIS A 64 -2.33 0.73 -11.34
CA HIS A 64 -2.79 -0.08 -12.46
C HIS A 64 -4.24 -0.56 -12.19
N ILE A 65 -5.10 -0.50 -13.20
CA ILE A 65 -6.52 -0.86 -13.05
C ILE A 65 -6.82 -2.10 -13.88
N THR A 66 -7.39 -3.11 -13.23
CA THR A 66 -7.84 -4.35 -13.86
C THR A 66 -9.30 -4.63 -13.55
N THR A 67 -9.90 -5.60 -14.23
CA THR A 67 -11.13 -6.21 -13.72
C THR A 67 -10.83 -6.98 -12.42
N ALA A 68 -11.81 -7.07 -11.53
CA ALA A 68 -11.63 -7.76 -10.25
C ALA A 68 -11.37 -9.28 -10.38
N SER A 69 -11.50 -9.85 -11.58
CA SER A 69 -11.16 -11.23 -11.89
C SER A 69 -9.65 -11.50 -11.92
N VAL A 70 -8.84 -10.48 -12.14
CA VAL A 70 -7.38 -10.62 -12.19
C VAL A 70 -6.83 -10.85 -10.78
N HIS A 71 -6.03 -11.91 -10.62
CA HIS A 71 -5.37 -12.20 -9.34
C HIS A 71 -4.30 -11.15 -9.04
N ASP A 72 -4.16 -10.76 -7.77
CA ASP A 72 -3.29 -9.66 -7.33
C ASP A 72 -1.83 -9.82 -7.80
N SER A 73 -1.27 -11.02 -7.70
CA SER A 73 0.10 -11.29 -8.13
C SER A 73 0.34 -11.13 -9.64
N LYS A 74 -0.73 -11.13 -10.46
CA LYS A 74 -0.61 -10.89 -11.91
C LYS A 74 -0.40 -9.42 -12.26
N ALA A 75 -0.60 -8.51 -11.31
CA ALA A 75 -0.31 -7.10 -11.49
C ALA A 75 1.15 -6.73 -11.14
N MET A 76 1.91 -7.63 -10.50
CA MET A 76 3.32 -7.39 -10.15
C MET A 76 4.22 -7.06 -11.36
N PRO A 77 4.07 -7.71 -12.54
CA PRO A 77 4.88 -7.37 -13.71
C PRO A 77 4.73 -5.92 -14.21
N GLU A 78 3.61 -5.27 -13.90
CA GLU A 78 3.32 -3.88 -14.30
C GLU A 78 4.02 -2.84 -13.41
N ILE A 79 4.58 -3.26 -12.26
CA ILE A 79 5.27 -2.35 -11.35
C ILE A 79 6.55 -1.83 -12.00
N PRO A 80 6.76 -0.50 -12.03
CA PRO A 80 8.01 0.09 -12.46
C PRO A 80 9.06 -0.04 -11.33
N TYR A 81 9.70 -1.20 -11.23
CA TYR A 81 10.70 -1.44 -10.21
C TYR A 81 11.91 -0.51 -10.37
N GLU A 82 12.36 0.08 -9.26
CA GLU A 82 13.52 0.97 -9.18
C GLU A 82 14.67 0.25 -8.43
N THR A 83 15.88 0.30 -8.96
CA THR A 83 17.08 -0.27 -8.32
C THR A 83 17.29 0.30 -6.92
N GLY A 84 17.66 -0.55 -5.97
CA GLY A 84 17.91 -0.19 -4.56
C GLY A 84 16.66 0.05 -3.72
N ALA A 85 15.45 -0.06 -4.31
CA ALA A 85 14.21 0.16 -3.57
C ALA A 85 13.74 -1.10 -2.82
N TYR A 86 12.92 -0.90 -1.79
CA TYR A 86 12.30 -1.94 -0.96
C TYR A 86 10.81 -2.04 -1.28
N TYR A 87 10.34 -3.24 -1.57
CA TYR A 87 8.95 -3.52 -1.95
C TYR A 87 8.27 -4.40 -0.92
N ILE A 88 7.19 -3.92 -0.31
CA ILE A 88 6.46 -4.61 0.75
C ILE A 88 5.16 -5.17 0.19
N PHE A 89 4.93 -6.47 0.37
CA PHE A 89 3.80 -7.18 -0.18
C PHE A 89 3.06 -8.00 0.88
N ASP A 90 1.75 -8.14 0.71
CA ASP A 90 0.98 -9.12 1.46
C ASP A 90 1.15 -10.54 0.87
N ARG A 91 0.61 -11.52 1.59
CA ARG A 91 0.63 -12.95 1.28
C ARG A 91 0.12 -13.30 -0.13
N GLY A 92 -0.83 -12.52 -0.66
CA GLY A 92 -1.35 -12.68 -2.01
C GLY A 92 -0.32 -12.57 -3.14
N TYR A 93 0.81 -11.93 -2.84
CA TYR A 93 1.87 -11.60 -3.81
C TYR A 93 3.07 -12.56 -3.78
N ASN A 94 2.94 -13.76 -3.19
CA ASN A 94 3.99 -14.78 -3.23
C ASN A 94 4.12 -15.37 -4.64
N ASN A 95 4.68 -14.59 -5.55
CA ASN A 95 5.06 -14.98 -6.91
C ASN A 95 6.58 -15.02 -7.02
N PHE A 96 7.17 -16.19 -6.89
CA PHE A 96 8.62 -16.36 -6.82
C PHE A 96 9.35 -15.83 -8.05
N LYS A 97 8.77 -15.97 -9.25
CA LYS A 97 9.34 -15.43 -10.48
C LYS A 97 9.48 -13.90 -10.43
N GLU A 98 8.44 -13.20 -9.96
CA GLU A 98 8.48 -11.74 -9.82
C GLU A 98 9.38 -11.29 -8.66
N LEU A 99 9.37 -12.04 -7.54
CA LEU A 99 10.30 -11.78 -6.43
C LEU A 99 11.76 -11.93 -6.87
N PHE A 100 12.07 -12.91 -7.70
CA PHE A 100 13.41 -13.08 -8.29
C PHE A 100 13.75 -11.96 -9.27
N ARG A 101 12.76 -11.46 -10.04
CA ARG A 101 12.95 -10.28 -10.90
C ARG A 101 13.33 -9.05 -10.09
N ILE A 102 12.70 -8.81 -8.93
CA ILE A 102 13.05 -7.71 -8.02
C ILE A 102 14.52 -7.84 -7.58
N GLN A 103 14.95 -9.02 -7.15
CA GLN A 103 16.34 -9.26 -6.77
C GLN A 103 17.30 -9.02 -7.94
N ARG A 104 16.96 -9.48 -9.15
CA ARG A 104 17.76 -9.27 -10.36
C ARG A 104 17.93 -7.80 -10.76
N MET A 105 17.03 -6.95 -10.29
CA MET A 105 17.09 -5.48 -10.45
C MET A 105 17.80 -4.79 -9.28
N GLU A 106 18.56 -5.56 -8.48
CA GLU A 106 19.27 -5.07 -7.30
C GLU A 106 18.35 -4.34 -6.31
N SER A 107 17.12 -4.83 -6.18
CA SER A 107 16.11 -4.30 -5.28
C SER A 107 15.71 -5.32 -4.24
N PHE A 108 15.01 -4.88 -3.21
CA PHE A 108 14.69 -5.68 -2.05
C PHE A 108 13.18 -5.86 -1.92
N PHE A 109 12.77 -6.96 -1.31
CA PHE A 109 11.37 -7.17 -0.97
C PHE A 109 11.19 -7.72 0.43
N VAL A 110 10.03 -7.44 1.01
CA VAL A 110 9.51 -8.10 2.20
C VAL A 110 8.10 -8.56 1.88
N VAL A 111 7.87 -9.86 1.85
CA VAL A 111 6.55 -10.42 1.58
C VAL A 111 6.12 -11.32 2.74
N ARG A 112 4.87 -11.21 3.16
CA ARG A 112 4.31 -12.16 4.13
C ARG A 112 4.26 -13.55 3.52
N ALA A 113 4.93 -14.50 4.15
CA ALA A 113 4.99 -15.88 3.67
C ALA A 113 3.63 -16.58 3.77
N LYS A 114 3.37 -17.52 2.88
CA LYS A 114 2.23 -18.44 2.98
C LYS A 114 2.49 -19.46 4.08
N THR A 115 1.44 -19.91 4.77
CA THR A 115 1.54 -20.90 5.85
C THR A 115 1.99 -22.28 5.36
N ASN A 116 1.78 -22.57 4.08
CA ASN A 116 2.19 -23.81 3.41
C ASN A 116 3.52 -23.69 2.66
N LEU A 117 4.35 -22.69 2.99
CA LEU A 117 5.69 -22.54 2.42
C LEU A 117 6.54 -23.77 2.78
N GLN A 118 7.10 -24.44 1.75
CA GLN A 118 8.00 -25.57 1.93
C GLN A 118 9.43 -25.13 1.66
N TYR A 119 10.30 -25.33 2.64
CA TYR A 119 11.68 -24.87 2.61
C TYR A 119 12.60 -25.77 3.44
N LYS A 120 13.88 -25.68 3.18
CA LYS A 120 14.96 -26.25 3.98
C LYS A 120 15.73 -25.10 4.64
N CYS A 121 16.01 -25.23 5.92
CA CYS A 121 16.86 -24.29 6.62
C CYS A 121 18.32 -24.52 6.23
N VAL A 122 19.02 -23.46 5.84
CA VAL A 122 20.43 -23.46 5.46
C VAL A 122 21.28 -22.94 6.61
N LYS A 123 20.86 -21.81 7.24
CA LYS A 123 21.63 -21.15 8.28
C LYS A 123 20.70 -20.50 9.31
N TRP A 124 21.10 -20.49 10.57
CA TRP A 124 20.36 -19.93 11.70
C TRP A 124 21.12 -18.77 12.34
N LYS A 125 20.39 -17.72 12.74
CA LYS A 125 20.92 -16.68 13.64
C LYS A 125 20.59 -17.05 15.09
N ARG A 126 21.57 -16.99 15.99
CA ARG A 126 21.44 -17.49 17.37
C ARG A 126 20.99 -16.45 18.40
N ARG A 127 21.20 -15.16 18.15
CA ARG A 127 20.84 -14.08 19.08
C ARG A 127 19.79 -13.19 18.41
N MET A 128 18.59 -13.16 18.99
CA MET A 128 17.44 -12.42 18.45
C MET A 128 16.82 -11.53 19.52
N PRO A 129 16.26 -10.37 19.15
CA PRO A 129 15.40 -9.55 20.00
C PRO A 129 14.19 -10.35 20.54
N LYS A 130 13.57 -9.86 21.60
CA LYS A 130 12.45 -10.54 22.30
C LYS A 130 11.32 -11.00 21.38
N ASN A 131 10.93 -10.17 20.40
CA ASN A 131 9.78 -10.44 19.52
C ASN A 131 10.14 -11.19 18.23
N ILE A 132 11.42 -11.49 18.01
CA ILE A 132 11.85 -12.28 16.86
C ILE A 132 11.95 -13.75 17.28
N LEU A 133 11.03 -14.56 16.77
CA LEU A 133 10.97 -15.99 17.09
C LEU A 133 12.03 -16.81 16.34
N SER A 134 12.33 -16.42 15.10
CA SER A 134 13.42 -17.01 14.32
C SER A 134 13.89 -16.08 13.20
N ASP A 135 15.14 -16.21 12.82
CA ASP A 135 15.77 -15.53 11.69
C ASP A 135 16.68 -16.54 10.98
N THR A 136 16.25 -17.01 9.83
CA THR A 136 16.87 -18.16 9.16
C THR A 136 17.07 -17.87 7.68
N GLU A 137 18.19 -18.31 7.14
CA GLU A 137 18.41 -18.43 5.71
C GLU A 137 17.83 -19.76 5.24
N ILE A 138 17.05 -19.75 4.18
CA ILE A 138 16.29 -20.88 3.68
C ILE A 138 16.50 -21.09 2.19
N GLU A 139 16.33 -22.34 1.76
CA GLU A 139 16.23 -22.75 0.36
C GLU A 139 14.83 -23.31 0.09
N LEU A 140 14.22 -22.91 -1.02
CA LEU A 140 12.92 -23.43 -1.42
C LEU A 140 13.04 -24.89 -1.88
N THR A 141 12.12 -25.77 -1.45
CA THR A 141 12.19 -27.19 -1.76
C THR A 141 11.22 -27.64 -2.86
N VAL A 142 10.12 -26.90 -3.06
CA VAL A 142 9.17 -27.18 -4.13
C VAL A 142 9.81 -26.90 -5.48
N TYR A 143 9.81 -27.86 -6.39
CA TYR A 143 10.46 -27.78 -7.71
C TYR A 143 10.15 -26.48 -8.47
N ASN A 144 8.87 -26.13 -8.63
CA ASN A 144 8.48 -24.91 -9.35
C ASN A 144 8.94 -23.65 -8.63
N SER A 145 8.82 -23.60 -7.30
CA SER A 145 9.25 -22.43 -6.51
C SER A 145 10.76 -22.24 -6.59
N ARG A 146 11.53 -23.33 -6.51
CA ARG A 146 12.98 -23.30 -6.62
C ARG A 146 13.46 -22.95 -8.04
N LYS A 147 12.75 -23.40 -9.07
CA LYS A 147 13.00 -23.00 -10.46
C LYS A 147 12.81 -21.52 -10.67
N ASP A 148 11.72 -20.97 -10.10
CA ASP A 148 11.37 -19.55 -10.24
C ASP A 148 12.23 -18.63 -9.37
N TYR A 149 12.75 -19.13 -8.23
CA TYR A 149 13.66 -18.44 -7.31
C TYR A 149 14.74 -19.41 -6.83
N PRO A 150 15.87 -19.49 -7.54
CA PRO A 150 16.92 -20.50 -7.26
C PRO A 150 17.81 -20.14 -6.08
N ASP A 151 17.86 -18.88 -5.69
CA ASP A 151 18.75 -18.37 -4.65
C ASP A 151 18.17 -18.58 -3.25
N ASN A 152 19.03 -18.48 -2.23
CA ASN A 152 18.59 -18.51 -0.85
C ASN A 152 17.74 -17.27 -0.50
N LEU A 153 16.81 -17.47 0.37
CA LEU A 153 15.94 -16.44 0.94
C LEU A 153 16.14 -16.37 2.45
N ARG A 154 15.75 -15.26 3.03
CA ARG A 154 15.70 -15.11 4.48
C ARG A 154 14.26 -15.16 4.95
N LEU A 155 14.01 -15.96 5.99
CA LEU A 155 12.72 -16.13 6.64
C LEU A 155 12.82 -15.61 8.08
N VAL A 156 12.07 -14.57 8.38
CA VAL A 156 11.97 -13.97 9.71
C VAL A 156 10.60 -14.28 10.29
N ARG A 157 10.56 -14.88 11.49
CA ARG A 157 9.33 -15.08 12.25
C ARG A 157 9.27 -14.05 13.37
N TYR A 158 8.22 -13.27 13.38
CA TYR A 158 7.98 -12.15 14.28
C TYR A 158 6.67 -12.35 15.03
N TYR A 159 6.68 -12.13 16.33
CA TYR A 159 5.49 -12.10 17.17
C TYR A 159 5.07 -10.67 17.44
N ASP A 160 3.87 -10.31 17.03
CA ASP A 160 3.26 -9.01 17.30
C ASP A 160 2.45 -9.08 18.59
N GLU A 161 2.96 -8.48 19.67
CA GLU A 161 2.29 -8.46 20.97
C GLU A 161 0.97 -7.66 20.96
N GLU A 162 0.86 -6.64 20.09
CA GLU A 162 -0.35 -5.82 20.00
C GLU A 162 -1.51 -6.58 19.33
N GLN A 163 -1.20 -7.43 18.36
CA GLN A 163 -2.17 -8.22 17.62
C GLN A 163 -2.30 -9.66 18.13
N ASP A 164 -1.51 -10.03 19.14
CA ASP A 164 -1.39 -11.42 19.64
C ASP A 164 -1.22 -12.43 18.50
N ARG A 165 -0.28 -12.14 17.58
CA ARG A 165 -0.18 -12.86 16.33
C ARG A 165 1.24 -13.04 15.84
N GLU A 166 1.49 -14.23 15.27
CA GLU A 166 2.74 -14.50 14.57
C GLU A 166 2.67 -14.13 13.08
N PHE A 167 3.75 -13.51 12.60
CA PHE A 167 4.00 -13.23 11.19
C PHE A 167 5.26 -13.93 10.71
N MET A 168 5.24 -14.38 9.47
CA MET A 168 6.41 -14.90 8.75
C MET A 168 6.69 -14.01 7.56
N PHE A 169 7.89 -13.44 7.50
CA PHE A 169 8.35 -12.56 6.44
C PHE A 169 9.44 -13.24 5.62
N LEU A 170 9.24 -13.31 4.32
CA LEU A 170 10.21 -13.79 3.36
C LEU A 170 10.85 -12.59 2.67
N THR A 171 12.18 -12.57 2.56
CA THR A 171 12.93 -11.43 2.03
C THR A 171 14.27 -11.85 1.42
N ASN A 172 14.80 -11.02 0.52
CA ASN A 172 16.17 -11.06 0.03
C ASN A 172 17.07 -10.02 0.71
N ALA A 173 16.56 -9.18 1.62
CA ALA A 173 17.33 -8.17 2.34
C ALA A 173 18.12 -8.84 3.48
N MET A 174 19.35 -9.29 3.17
CA MET A 174 20.21 -10.01 4.11
C MET A 174 20.84 -9.10 5.17
N ASP A 175 21.07 -7.82 4.83
CA ASP A 175 21.79 -6.85 5.66
C ASP A 175 20.92 -6.15 6.70
N LEU A 176 19.59 -6.14 6.50
CA LEU A 176 18.67 -5.55 7.46
C LEU A 176 18.59 -6.39 8.74
N THR A 177 18.36 -5.75 9.88
CA THR A 177 18.00 -6.46 11.11
C THR A 177 16.59 -7.09 10.97
N ALA A 178 16.31 -8.16 11.71
CA ALA A 178 14.99 -8.79 11.72
C ALA A 178 13.90 -7.81 12.20
N GLN A 179 14.24 -6.89 13.12
CA GLN A 179 13.34 -5.84 13.57
C GLN A 179 13.00 -4.85 12.45
N GLN A 180 13.99 -4.40 11.68
CA GLN A 180 13.73 -3.52 10.52
C GLN A 180 12.79 -4.18 9.50
N ILE A 181 12.93 -5.49 9.26
CA ILE A 181 12.03 -6.24 8.37
C ILE A 181 10.60 -6.24 8.91
N ALA A 182 10.41 -6.45 10.21
CA ALA A 182 9.09 -6.39 10.86
C ALA A 182 8.50 -4.98 10.80
N ASP A 183 9.31 -3.95 11.08
CA ASP A 183 8.90 -2.54 11.03
C ASP A 183 8.51 -2.11 9.62
N LEU A 184 9.25 -2.53 8.59
CA LEU A 184 8.88 -2.30 7.19
C LEU A 184 7.50 -2.89 6.89
N TYR A 185 7.26 -4.13 7.29
CA TYR A 185 5.96 -4.77 7.06
C TYR A 185 4.84 -4.11 7.87
N LYS A 186 5.10 -3.72 9.11
CA LYS A 186 4.11 -3.01 9.95
C LYS A 186 3.62 -1.74 9.27
N ASN A 187 4.47 -1.04 8.54
CA ASN A 187 4.09 0.19 7.82
C ASN A 187 3.26 -0.06 6.56
N ARG A 188 3.13 -1.29 6.08
CA ARG A 188 2.29 -1.63 4.92
C ARG A 188 0.84 -1.18 5.09
N TRP A 189 0.31 -1.15 6.33
CA TRP A 189 -1.06 -0.73 6.58
C TRP A 189 -1.40 0.69 6.09
N GLN A 190 -0.41 1.54 5.87
CA GLN A 190 -0.63 2.89 5.33
C GLN A 190 -1.31 2.88 3.95
N ILE A 191 -1.06 1.87 3.12
CA ILE A 191 -1.75 1.73 1.83
C ILE A 191 -3.24 1.38 2.04
N GLU A 192 -3.59 0.66 3.10
CA GLU A 192 -4.99 0.35 3.43
C GLU A 192 -5.73 1.61 3.87
N LEU A 193 -5.07 2.49 4.63
CA LEU A 193 -5.62 3.81 4.96
C LEU A 193 -5.84 4.68 3.72
N PHE A 194 -4.88 4.67 2.78
CA PHE A 194 -5.07 5.33 1.49
C PHE A 194 -6.29 4.79 0.75
N PHE A 195 -6.48 3.47 0.67
CA PHE A 195 -7.64 2.87 0.03
C PHE A 195 -8.96 3.20 0.76
N LYS A 196 -8.94 3.20 2.08
CA LYS A 196 -10.09 3.64 2.89
C LYS A 196 -10.46 5.08 2.56
N TRP A 197 -9.48 5.96 2.57
CA TRP A 197 -9.64 7.37 2.23
C TRP A 197 -10.22 7.54 0.81
N LEU A 198 -9.63 6.87 -0.19
CA LEU A 198 -10.06 6.92 -1.59
C LEU A 198 -11.53 6.51 -1.74
N LYS A 199 -11.95 5.44 -1.07
CA LYS A 199 -13.33 4.95 -1.12
C LYS A 199 -14.32 5.83 -0.40
N GLN A 200 -13.92 6.47 0.70
CA GLN A 200 -14.82 7.26 1.54
C GLN A 200 -15.03 8.66 0.99
N HIS A 201 -13.98 9.30 0.51
CA HIS A 201 -14.02 10.73 0.24
C HIS A 201 -14.15 11.10 -1.24
N LEU A 202 -13.72 10.23 -2.15
CA LEU A 202 -13.72 10.55 -3.57
C LEU A 202 -14.86 9.89 -4.36
N LYS A 203 -15.89 9.40 -3.64
CA LYS A 203 -17.13 8.85 -4.22
C LYS A 203 -16.90 7.80 -5.32
N ILE A 204 -15.77 7.08 -5.30
CA ILE A 204 -15.46 6.05 -6.31
C ILE A 204 -16.37 4.81 -6.22
N LYS A 205 -17.35 4.82 -5.31
CA LYS A 205 -18.43 3.81 -5.22
C LYS A 205 -19.63 4.13 -6.13
N LYS A 206 -19.75 5.38 -6.62
CA LYS A 206 -20.78 5.82 -7.55
C LYS A 206 -20.12 6.41 -8.78
N PHE A 207 -20.19 5.71 -9.90
CA PHE A 207 -19.63 6.18 -11.15
C PHE A 207 -20.67 6.98 -11.94
N TRP A 208 -20.23 8.08 -12.53
CA TRP A 208 -21.08 8.93 -13.38
C TRP A 208 -21.24 8.38 -14.79
N GLY A 209 -20.29 7.57 -15.24
CA GLY A 209 -20.34 6.87 -16.53
C GLY A 209 -20.20 5.37 -16.37
N THR A 210 -20.79 4.61 -17.29
CA THR A 210 -20.88 3.14 -17.22
C THR A 210 -19.83 2.42 -18.07
N THR A 211 -19.14 3.14 -18.94
CA THR A 211 -18.07 2.57 -19.78
C THR A 211 -16.81 2.31 -18.97
N GLU A 212 -15.98 1.38 -19.42
CA GLU A 212 -14.68 1.08 -18.79
C GLU A 212 -13.83 2.35 -18.71
N ASN A 213 -13.78 3.14 -19.78
CA ASN A 213 -12.99 4.37 -19.83
C ASN A 213 -13.48 5.41 -18.82
N ALA A 214 -14.81 5.60 -18.67
CA ALA A 214 -15.38 6.52 -17.70
C ALA A 214 -15.01 6.14 -16.26
N VAL A 215 -15.04 4.84 -15.93
CA VAL A 215 -14.63 4.32 -14.62
C VAL A 215 -13.13 4.56 -14.37
N ARG A 216 -12.30 4.28 -15.37
CA ARG A 216 -10.85 4.54 -15.29
C ARG A 216 -10.52 6.02 -15.10
N ILE A 217 -11.19 6.91 -15.83
CA ILE A 217 -11.03 8.37 -15.71
C ILE A 217 -11.42 8.83 -14.30
N GLN A 218 -12.55 8.37 -13.77
CA GLN A 218 -12.99 8.76 -12.43
C GLN A 218 -12.04 8.29 -11.33
N ILE A 219 -11.48 7.08 -11.44
CA ILE A 219 -10.46 6.58 -10.51
C ILE A 219 -9.18 7.41 -10.64
N ALA A 220 -8.74 7.73 -11.86
CA ALA A 220 -7.56 8.58 -12.09
C ALA A 220 -7.75 9.98 -11.49
N ALA A 221 -8.93 10.60 -11.69
CA ALA A 221 -9.27 11.89 -11.11
C ALA A 221 -9.26 11.85 -9.57
N ALA A 222 -9.74 10.76 -8.98
CA ALA A 222 -9.72 10.56 -7.54
C ALA A 222 -8.29 10.47 -6.97
N ILE A 223 -7.41 9.70 -7.61
CA ILE A 223 -5.99 9.61 -7.23
C ILE A 223 -5.29 10.97 -7.42
N THR A 224 -5.62 11.67 -8.49
CA THR A 224 -5.11 13.03 -8.76
C THR A 224 -5.52 14.01 -7.66
N ALA A 225 -6.79 13.99 -7.24
CA ALA A 225 -7.28 14.83 -6.13
C ALA A 225 -6.53 14.53 -4.82
N TYR A 226 -6.29 13.26 -4.52
CA TYR A 226 -5.46 12.88 -3.36
C TYR A 226 -4.06 13.49 -3.43
N CYS A 227 -3.39 13.37 -4.57
CA CYS A 227 -2.05 13.93 -4.75
C CYS A 227 -2.03 15.45 -4.61
N LEU A 228 -3.05 16.15 -5.12
CA LEU A 228 -3.18 17.61 -4.97
C LEU A 228 -3.32 18.01 -3.49
N VAL A 229 -4.19 17.33 -2.75
CA VAL A 229 -4.37 17.58 -1.32
C VAL A 229 -3.08 17.31 -0.56
N ALA A 230 -2.38 16.24 -0.90
CA ALA A 230 -1.09 15.91 -0.32
C ALA A 230 -0.02 16.98 -0.60
N ILE A 231 0.01 17.56 -1.82
CA ILE A 231 0.92 18.67 -2.16
C ILE A 231 0.58 19.90 -1.31
N VAL A 232 -0.68 20.31 -1.25
CA VAL A 232 -1.13 21.47 -0.46
C VAL A 232 -0.76 21.29 1.01
N GLN A 233 -1.03 20.12 1.58
CA GLN A 233 -0.68 19.79 2.96
C GLN A 233 0.82 19.97 3.24
N HIS A 234 1.66 19.51 2.32
CA HIS A 234 3.11 19.61 2.46
C HIS A 234 3.60 21.04 2.28
N ASP A 235 3.23 21.71 1.19
CA ASP A 235 3.74 23.04 0.84
C ASP A 235 3.33 24.10 1.88
N MET A 236 2.16 23.90 2.47
CA MET A 236 1.66 24.77 3.55
C MET A 236 2.10 24.31 4.95
N LYS A 237 2.85 23.20 5.06
CA LYS A 237 3.32 22.61 6.34
C LYS A 237 2.17 22.37 7.33
N LEU A 238 1.02 21.93 6.82
CA LEU A 238 -0.17 21.71 7.64
C LEU A 238 0.03 20.50 8.55
N LYS A 239 -0.16 20.70 9.86
CA LYS A 239 -0.14 19.59 10.85
C LYS A 239 -1.44 18.75 10.86
N ARG A 240 -2.33 18.98 9.91
CA ARG A 240 -3.62 18.28 9.76
C ARG A 240 -3.45 17.04 8.91
N SER A 241 -4.30 16.05 9.12
CA SER A 241 -4.36 14.88 8.24
C SER A 241 -4.82 15.25 6.83
N THR A 242 -4.44 14.47 5.83
CA THR A 242 -4.92 14.63 4.44
C THR A 242 -6.45 14.64 4.36
N TYR A 243 -7.12 13.93 5.28
CA TYR A 243 -8.57 13.91 5.38
C TYR A 243 -9.16 15.26 5.81
N GLU A 244 -8.64 15.85 6.89
CA GLU A 244 -9.09 17.16 7.37
C GLU A 244 -8.85 18.27 6.34
N VAL A 245 -7.70 18.22 5.66
CA VAL A 245 -7.41 19.15 4.56
C VAL A 245 -8.42 19.02 3.44
N LEU A 246 -8.75 17.80 3.03
CA LEU A 246 -9.79 17.58 2.00
C LEU A 246 -11.16 18.06 2.44
N GLN A 247 -11.56 17.79 3.69
CA GLN A 247 -12.85 18.27 4.21
C GLN A 247 -12.95 19.77 4.12
N ILE A 248 -11.96 20.50 4.62
CA ILE A 248 -11.91 21.96 4.57
C ILE A 248 -12.02 22.44 3.12
N LEU A 249 -11.20 21.89 2.23
CA LEU A 249 -11.23 22.25 0.81
C LEU A 249 -12.58 21.94 0.16
N SER A 250 -13.23 20.82 0.51
CA SER A 250 -14.51 20.43 -0.10
C SER A 250 -15.67 21.37 0.27
N ILE A 251 -15.64 21.97 1.45
CA ILE A 251 -16.63 22.94 1.92
C ILE A 251 -16.34 24.33 1.32
N SER A 252 -15.08 24.67 1.15
CA SER A 252 -14.63 26.02 0.80
C SER A 252 -14.19 26.14 -0.66
N LEU A 253 -14.51 25.16 -1.52
CA LEU A 253 -14.03 25.14 -2.91
C LEU A 253 -14.45 26.36 -3.73
N THR A 254 -15.57 27.00 -3.37
CA THR A 254 -16.10 28.21 -3.99
C THR A 254 -15.78 29.49 -3.19
N ASP A 255 -15.16 29.35 -2.04
CA ASP A 255 -14.75 30.47 -1.20
C ASP A 255 -13.49 31.13 -1.78
N LYS A 256 -13.45 32.46 -1.81
CA LYS A 256 -12.30 33.24 -2.28
C LYS A 256 -11.29 33.51 -1.16
N THR A 257 -11.51 32.97 0.05
CA THR A 257 -10.60 33.11 1.18
C THR A 257 -9.24 32.50 0.84
N PRO A 258 -8.12 33.18 1.09
CA PRO A 258 -6.79 32.62 0.91
C PRO A 258 -6.63 31.31 1.70
N LEU A 259 -6.04 30.27 1.09
CA LEU A 259 -5.91 28.94 1.69
C LEU A 259 -5.29 28.97 3.10
N ARG A 260 -4.28 29.85 3.35
CA ARG A 260 -3.69 29.99 4.69
C ARG A 260 -4.70 30.41 5.73
N GLU A 261 -5.46 31.47 5.43
CA GLU A 261 -6.49 32.00 6.32
C GLU A 261 -7.59 30.96 6.57
N LEU A 262 -7.95 30.18 5.53
CA LEU A 262 -8.91 29.09 5.61
C LEU A 262 -8.45 28.00 6.59
N PHE A 263 -7.17 27.61 6.56
CA PHE A 263 -6.64 26.60 7.46
C PHE A 263 -6.36 27.11 8.87
N ASP A 264 -6.11 28.41 9.05
CA ASP A 264 -5.90 29.04 10.35
C ASP A 264 -7.23 29.23 11.09
N LYS A 265 -8.28 29.68 10.42
CA LYS A 265 -9.62 29.92 11.02
C LYS A 265 -10.29 28.65 11.58
N THR A 266 -9.98 27.48 11.04
CA THR A 266 -10.59 26.21 11.47
C THR A 266 -9.96 25.65 12.77
N TYR A 267 -9.22 26.44 13.53
CA TYR A 267 -8.73 26.06 14.87
C TYR A 267 -9.81 26.22 15.97
N SER A 268 -10.97 26.82 15.68
CA SER A 268 -12.08 26.90 16.61
C SER A 268 -12.83 25.57 16.68
N ASN A 269 -13.28 25.21 17.87
CA ASN A 269 -13.81 23.90 18.29
C ASN A 269 -15.05 23.38 17.55
N ASP A 270 -15.57 24.07 16.55
CA ASP A 270 -16.86 23.78 15.90
C ASP A 270 -16.87 22.54 15.00
N VAL A 271 -15.70 22.04 14.58
CA VAL A 271 -15.62 20.85 13.72
C VAL A 271 -15.81 19.54 14.52
N LYS A 272 -15.59 19.56 15.85
CA LYS A 272 -15.78 18.37 16.69
C LYS A 272 -17.25 18.09 17.03
N GLU A 273 -18.10 19.11 17.02
CA GLU A 273 -19.51 18.94 17.38
C GLU A 273 -20.40 18.48 16.21
N GLN A 274 -20.01 18.70 14.94
CA GLN A 274 -20.80 18.29 13.77
C GLN A 274 -20.55 16.84 13.32
N PHE A 275 -19.48 16.22 13.74
CA PHE A 275 -19.16 14.84 13.36
C PHE A 275 -18.81 14.06 14.61
N GLY A 276 -19.75 13.30 15.12
CA GLY A 276 -19.61 12.46 16.30
C GLY A 276 -18.35 11.57 16.32
N PRO A 277 -17.99 10.99 17.46
CA PRO A 277 -16.72 10.30 17.63
C PRO A 277 -16.55 9.17 16.61
N LEU A 278 -15.35 9.09 16.04
CA LEU A 278 -14.91 7.95 15.23
C LEU A 278 -15.18 6.67 16.03
N ILE A 279 -16.09 5.86 15.55
CA ILE A 279 -16.43 4.57 16.18
C ILE A 279 -15.19 3.67 16.04
N PRO A 280 -14.55 3.28 17.16
CA PRO A 280 -13.56 2.22 17.14
C PRO A 280 -14.31 0.89 17.08
N GLY A 281 -14.05 0.07 16.11
CA GLY A 281 -14.56 -1.30 16.07
C GLY A 281 -15.38 -1.65 14.81
N LEU A 282 -14.79 -1.51 13.62
CA LEU A 282 -15.39 -2.04 12.38
C LEU A 282 -14.33 -2.79 11.56
N PHE A 283 -13.68 -3.74 12.24
CA PHE A 283 -12.84 -4.75 11.58
C PHE A 283 -12.95 -6.05 12.39
N ASP A 284 -14.05 -6.77 12.21
CA ASP A 284 -14.09 -8.21 12.33
C ASP A 284 -14.24 -8.85 10.94
#